data_d479d2d37d3912824fad5a56a41e82bb
#
_entry.id   d479d2d37d3912824fad5a56a41e82bb
#
_cell.length_a   1.000
_cell.length_b   1.000
_cell.length_c   1.000
_cell.angle_alpha   90.00
_cell.angle_beta   90.00
_cell.angle_gamma   90.00
#
_symmetry.space_group_name_H-M   'P 1'
#
loop_
_entity.id
_entity.type
_entity.pdbx_description
1 polymer ?
#
loop_
_entity_poly.entity_id
_entity_poly.type
_entity_poly.pdbx_seq_one_letter_code
_entity_poly.pdbx_strand_id
1 'polypeptide(L)'
;MMRKFLFTTAALIALAGPAIAADMRLPVYKAPPVVPVWSWSGCYVGGHAGGLWAKSKDWIVRTPGGAFYGQSLGEHALDSWLGGAQAGCDYQFAGGFVIGIQGDYAWTNAEGSHDSAREIGVAYHSKVKSLASVTGRIGYAWDRLLGYVRGGAAWERDEYWATTILLGTAYTARETRPGWTIGIGGEYAFTNVLSGFVEYNYYDFGTRQIAFTPQVVGLGPAFVDINETKSVVRAGLNLRFGYAAPGASH
;
A
#
# COMPACT_ATOMS: atom_id res chain seq x y z
N MET A 1 53.67 28.82 -96.07
CA MET A 1 53.56 30.17 -95.52
C MET A 1 53.45 30.08 -94.06
N MET A 2 54.54 30.21 -93.31
CA MET A 2 54.87 31.41 -92.51
C MET A 2 53.68 31.78 -91.60
N ARG A 3 53.84 31.82 -90.27
CA ARG A 3 54.76 32.56 -89.39
C ARG A 3 54.39 32.08 -87.96
N LYS A 4 55.37 31.69 -87.22
CA LYS A 4 55.92 32.36 -86.02
C LYS A 4 54.92 32.98 -85.10
N PHE A 5 54.87 32.51 -83.86
CA PHE A 5 55.14 33.41 -82.74
C PHE A 5 55.60 32.64 -81.49
N LEU A 6 56.66 33.17 -81.06
CA LEU A 6 57.45 32.83 -79.88
C LEU A 6 56.81 33.38 -78.57
N PHE A 7 57.15 32.76 -77.53
CA PHE A 7 57.41 33.24 -76.18
C PHE A 7 56.28 33.96 -75.40
N THR A 8 55.87 33.36 -74.27
CA THR A 8 56.25 33.90 -72.97
C THR A 8 55.99 32.89 -71.88
N THR A 9 57.05 32.29 -71.39
CA THR A 9 57.12 31.64 -70.10
C THR A 9 57.03 32.69 -69.02
N ALA A 10 55.91 32.90 -68.44
CA ALA A 10 55.76 33.68 -67.23
C ALA A 10 55.74 32.74 -66.04
N ALA A 11 56.76 32.79 -65.24
CA ALA A 11 56.88 32.07 -63.96
C ALA A 11 55.84 32.54 -62.99
N LEU A 12 54.85 31.68 -62.74
CA LEU A 12 54.04 31.77 -61.57
C LEU A 12 54.66 30.90 -60.45
N ILE A 13 55.60 31.50 -59.74
CA ILE A 13 55.97 30.98 -58.41
C ILE A 13 54.79 31.37 -57.46
N ALA A 14 53.86 30.52 -57.37
CA ALA A 14 52.79 30.69 -56.42
C ALA A 14 53.38 30.54 -55.02
N LEU A 15 53.19 31.56 -54.21
CA LEU A 15 53.39 31.55 -52.77
C LEU A 15 52.65 30.36 -52.12
N ALA A 16 53.38 29.30 -51.82
CA ALA A 16 52.93 28.27 -50.86
C ALA A 16 53.13 28.87 -49.46
N GLY A 17 52.17 29.72 -49.06
CA GLY A 17 52.04 30.11 -47.66
C GLY A 17 51.66 28.88 -46.87
N PRO A 18 52.34 28.62 -45.74
CA PRO A 18 51.80 27.53 -44.83
C PRO A 18 50.38 27.93 -44.40
N ALA A 19 49.42 27.18 -44.85
CA ALA A 19 48.07 27.22 -44.27
C ALA A 19 48.21 26.75 -42.80
N ILE A 20 48.40 27.67 -41.89
CA ILE A 20 48.18 27.44 -40.48
C ILE A 20 46.66 27.14 -40.36
N ALA A 21 46.30 25.91 -40.51
CA ALA A 21 44.98 25.45 -40.07
C ALA A 21 44.91 25.78 -38.58
N ALA A 22 44.29 26.91 -38.28
CA ALA A 22 43.94 27.24 -36.93
C ALA A 22 43.03 26.12 -36.48
N ASP A 23 43.62 25.21 -35.69
CA ASP A 23 42.89 24.19 -34.95
C ASP A 23 42.01 24.93 -33.90
N MET A 24 40.94 25.53 -34.41
CA MET A 24 39.89 26.07 -33.55
C MET A 24 39.26 24.85 -32.85
N ARG A 25 39.82 24.51 -31.70
CA ARG A 25 39.13 23.62 -30.76
C ARG A 25 37.74 24.18 -30.61
N LEU A 26 36.77 23.51 -31.22
CA LEU A 26 35.37 23.78 -30.97
C LEU A 26 35.18 23.83 -29.44
N PRO A 27 34.58 24.89 -28.90
CA PRO A 27 34.31 24.93 -27.48
C PRO A 27 33.56 23.65 -27.12
N VAL A 28 34.16 22.81 -26.25
CA VAL A 28 33.50 21.66 -25.70
C VAL A 28 32.32 22.21 -24.94
N TYR A 29 31.15 22.20 -25.58
CA TYR A 29 29.91 22.58 -24.95
C TYR A 29 29.62 21.52 -23.89
N LYS A 30 29.98 21.82 -22.63
CA LYS A 30 29.69 20.96 -21.53
C LYS A 30 28.16 20.80 -21.51
N ALA A 31 27.67 19.60 -21.85
CA ALA A 31 26.24 19.31 -21.83
C ALA A 31 25.68 19.82 -20.49
N PRO A 32 24.57 20.56 -20.50
CA PRO A 32 23.98 21.04 -19.27
C PRO A 32 23.78 19.83 -18.35
N PRO A 33 24.04 19.97 -17.04
CA PRO A 33 23.85 18.86 -16.09
C PRO A 33 22.42 18.34 -16.24
N VAL A 34 22.29 17.07 -16.56
CA VAL A 34 20.99 16.41 -16.62
C VAL A 34 20.42 16.47 -15.21
N VAL A 35 19.45 17.33 -14.99
CA VAL A 35 18.71 17.37 -13.72
C VAL A 35 17.98 16.03 -13.63
N PRO A 36 18.27 15.20 -12.62
CA PRO A 36 17.61 13.92 -12.50
C PRO A 36 16.11 14.15 -12.33
N VAL A 37 15.36 13.73 -13.33
CA VAL A 37 13.88 13.75 -13.28
C VAL A 37 13.46 12.75 -12.20
N TRP A 38 12.57 13.18 -11.31
CA TRP A 38 12.01 12.31 -10.28
C TRP A 38 11.35 11.07 -10.90
N SER A 39 11.52 9.90 -10.29
CA SER A 39 10.86 8.66 -10.69
C SER A 39 10.36 7.91 -9.45
N TRP A 40 9.19 7.32 -9.57
CA TRP A 40 8.60 6.47 -8.55
C TRP A 40 9.17 5.03 -8.55
N SER A 41 10.01 4.69 -9.54
CA SER A 41 10.68 3.38 -9.59
C SER A 41 11.62 3.21 -8.41
N GLY A 42 11.53 2.08 -7.71
CA GLY A 42 12.34 1.75 -6.54
C GLY A 42 11.51 1.12 -5.44
N CYS A 43 12.19 0.74 -4.36
CA CYS A 43 11.55 0.17 -3.20
C CYS A 43 11.46 1.20 -2.07
N TYR A 44 10.62 0.90 -1.09
CA TYR A 44 10.45 1.74 0.08
C TYR A 44 10.11 0.90 1.32
N VAL A 45 10.40 1.49 2.46
CA VAL A 45 9.92 1.05 3.77
C VAL A 45 9.35 2.26 4.48
N GLY A 46 8.34 2.06 5.30
CA GLY A 46 7.70 3.18 5.96
C GLY A 46 6.87 2.80 7.16
N GLY A 47 6.33 3.83 7.80
CA GLY A 47 5.40 3.71 8.92
C GLY A 47 4.14 4.51 8.66
N HIS A 48 3.04 4.06 9.26
CA HIS A 48 1.75 4.73 9.18
C HIS A 48 0.99 4.72 10.49
N ALA A 49 0.07 5.66 10.62
CA ALA A 49 -0.95 5.68 11.66
C ALA A 49 -2.29 6.11 11.05
N GLY A 50 -3.39 5.74 11.71
CA GLY A 50 -4.71 6.06 11.18
C GLY A 50 -5.85 5.71 12.09
N GLY A 51 -7.07 5.97 11.59
CA GLY A 51 -8.34 5.58 12.21
C GLY A 51 -8.91 4.34 11.54
N LEU A 52 -9.49 3.48 12.34
CA LEU A 52 -10.19 2.27 11.94
C LEU A 52 -11.64 2.34 12.40
N TRP A 53 -12.56 2.07 11.49
CA TRP A 53 -14.00 1.91 11.76
C TRP A 53 -14.41 0.53 11.29
N ALA A 54 -14.83 -0.31 12.22
CA ALA A 54 -15.26 -1.67 11.95
C ALA A 54 -16.73 -1.83 12.22
N LYS A 55 -17.39 -2.71 11.47
CA LYS A 55 -18.75 -3.17 11.68
C LYS A 55 -18.73 -4.67 11.78
N SER A 56 -19.14 -5.17 12.93
CA SER A 56 -19.37 -6.58 13.18
C SER A 56 -20.87 -6.82 13.20
N LYS A 57 -21.37 -7.52 12.17
CA LYS A 57 -22.79 -7.73 11.93
C LYS A 57 -23.13 -9.20 11.96
N ASP A 58 -24.44 -9.47 12.01
CA ASP A 58 -25.02 -10.81 11.82
C ASP A 58 -24.39 -11.88 12.73
N TRP A 59 -24.33 -11.59 14.04
CA TRP A 59 -23.95 -12.60 15.03
C TRP A 59 -25.06 -13.65 15.12
N ILE A 60 -25.06 -14.62 14.19
CA ILE A 60 -26.13 -15.62 14.06
C ILE A 60 -25.73 -16.93 14.74
N VAL A 61 -26.52 -17.38 15.69
CA VAL A 61 -26.29 -18.65 16.41
C VAL A 61 -26.38 -19.84 15.44
N ARG A 62 -25.35 -20.68 15.43
CA ARG A 62 -25.24 -21.91 14.64
C ARG A 62 -25.00 -23.14 15.48
N THR A 63 -25.13 -23.06 16.81
CA THR A 63 -24.98 -24.19 17.71
C THR A 63 -26.14 -25.16 17.50
N PRO A 64 -25.90 -26.40 17.04
CA PRO A 64 -26.97 -27.39 16.82
C PRO A 64 -27.71 -27.68 18.12
N GLY A 65 -29.05 -27.62 18.08
CA GLY A 65 -29.90 -27.85 19.28
C GLY A 65 -29.90 -26.71 20.29
N GLY A 66 -29.20 -25.62 20.01
CA GLY A 66 -29.21 -24.40 20.83
C GLY A 66 -30.54 -23.67 20.76
N ALA A 67 -30.96 -23.05 21.86
CA ALA A 67 -32.27 -22.38 22.00
C ALA A 67 -32.49 -21.24 20.98
N PHE A 68 -31.40 -20.61 20.48
CA PHE A 68 -31.45 -19.46 19.58
C PHE A 68 -30.89 -19.76 18.18
N TYR A 69 -30.90 -21.03 17.75
CA TYR A 69 -30.39 -21.44 16.44
C TYR A 69 -30.99 -20.59 15.29
N GLY A 70 -30.13 -20.02 14.44
CA GLY A 70 -30.53 -19.18 13.31
C GLY A 70 -30.96 -17.76 13.68
N GLN A 71 -30.88 -17.37 14.95
CA GLN A 71 -31.25 -16.03 15.41
C GLN A 71 -30.01 -15.13 15.59
N SER A 72 -30.21 -13.82 15.37
CA SER A 72 -29.16 -12.82 15.60
C SER A 72 -29.06 -12.48 17.09
N LEU A 73 -27.85 -12.42 17.60
CA LEU A 73 -27.50 -11.96 18.95
C LEU A 73 -27.28 -10.43 19.01
N GLY A 74 -27.15 -9.76 17.88
CA GLY A 74 -26.95 -8.33 17.79
C GLY A 74 -25.85 -7.96 16.81
N GLU A 75 -25.50 -6.69 16.79
CA GLU A 75 -24.40 -6.09 16.01
C GLU A 75 -23.74 -4.99 16.80
N HIS A 76 -22.50 -4.69 16.51
CA HIS A 76 -21.81 -3.53 17.08
C HIS A 76 -20.80 -2.92 16.10
N ALA A 77 -20.53 -1.65 16.32
CA ALA A 77 -19.46 -0.93 15.63
C ALA A 77 -18.28 -0.74 16.58
N LEU A 78 -17.09 -0.73 16.02
CA LEU A 78 -15.85 -0.45 16.73
C LEU A 78 -15.15 0.69 16.02
N ASP A 79 -14.58 1.59 16.77
CA ASP A 79 -13.66 2.60 16.27
C ASP A 79 -12.38 2.61 17.10
N SER A 80 -11.25 2.81 16.44
CA SER A 80 -9.95 2.78 17.10
C SER A 80 -8.88 3.43 16.25
N TRP A 81 -7.73 3.62 16.86
CA TRP A 81 -6.50 3.98 16.19
C TRP A 81 -5.72 2.72 15.81
N LEU A 82 -4.98 2.82 14.74
CA LEU A 82 -4.00 1.82 14.33
C LEU A 82 -2.65 2.48 14.03
N GLY A 83 -1.59 1.71 14.18
CA GLY A 83 -0.24 2.10 13.78
C GLY A 83 0.50 0.90 13.23
N GLY A 84 1.35 1.12 12.26
CA GLY A 84 1.98 0.01 11.58
C GLY A 84 3.16 0.38 10.70
N ALA A 85 3.66 -0.62 9.99
CA ALA A 85 4.75 -0.51 9.04
C ALA A 85 4.34 -1.11 7.69
N GLN A 86 4.97 -0.61 6.63
CA GLN A 86 4.82 -1.12 5.27
C GLN A 86 6.15 -1.17 4.55
N ALA A 87 6.21 -2.04 3.55
CA ALA A 87 7.29 -2.12 2.59
C ALA A 87 6.72 -2.43 1.21
N GLY A 88 7.32 -1.89 0.17
CA GLY A 88 6.86 -2.12 -1.20
C GLY A 88 7.89 -1.72 -2.23
N CYS A 89 7.58 -2.03 -3.48
CA CYS A 89 8.37 -1.61 -4.62
C CYS A 89 7.44 -1.17 -5.74
N ASP A 90 7.84 -0.13 -6.46
CA ASP A 90 7.13 0.44 -7.59
C ASP A 90 7.98 0.42 -8.85
N TYR A 91 7.31 0.40 -9.96
CA TYR A 91 7.88 0.62 -11.27
C TYR A 91 7.07 1.65 -12.03
N GLN A 92 7.73 2.73 -12.45
CA GLN A 92 7.14 3.79 -13.27
C GLN A 92 7.49 3.58 -14.73
N PHE A 93 6.47 3.47 -15.57
CA PHE A 93 6.61 3.40 -17.02
C PHE A 93 6.81 4.80 -17.64
N ALA A 94 7.32 4.82 -18.86
CA ALA A 94 7.27 6.04 -19.67
C ALA A 94 5.81 6.49 -19.81
N GLY A 95 5.55 7.79 -19.58
CA GLY A 95 4.17 8.32 -19.63
C GLY A 95 3.48 8.42 -18.27
N GLY A 96 4.19 8.13 -17.16
CA GLY A 96 3.70 8.42 -15.81
C GLY A 96 2.91 7.32 -15.12
N PHE A 97 2.60 6.21 -15.80
CA PHE A 97 1.94 5.06 -15.17
C PHE A 97 2.88 4.37 -14.17
N VAL A 98 2.33 3.99 -13.02
CA VAL A 98 3.05 3.31 -11.94
C VAL A 98 2.32 2.03 -11.59
N ILE A 99 3.06 0.93 -11.47
CA ILE A 99 2.58 -0.31 -10.87
C ILE A 99 3.46 -0.65 -9.67
N GLY A 100 2.93 -1.30 -8.68
CA GLY A 100 3.70 -1.69 -7.50
C GLY A 100 3.07 -2.82 -6.72
N ILE A 101 3.85 -3.33 -5.79
CA ILE A 101 3.41 -4.30 -4.78
C ILE A 101 3.78 -3.78 -3.40
N GLN A 102 2.90 -3.97 -2.43
CA GLN A 102 3.09 -3.52 -1.05
C GLN A 102 2.61 -4.57 -0.08
N GLY A 103 3.40 -4.81 0.96
CA GLY A 103 2.99 -5.52 2.16
C GLY A 103 2.90 -4.54 3.32
N ASP A 104 1.89 -4.67 4.17
CA ASP A 104 1.74 -3.88 5.37
C ASP A 104 1.23 -4.71 6.56
N TYR A 105 1.59 -4.26 7.74
CA TYR A 105 1.15 -4.80 9.00
C TYR A 105 0.85 -3.66 9.97
N ALA A 106 -0.35 -3.68 10.55
CA ALA A 106 -0.80 -2.69 11.52
C ALA A 106 -1.26 -3.36 12.81
N TRP A 107 -0.88 -2.76 13.93
CA TRP A 107 -1.38 -3.10 15.27
C TRP A 107 -2.53 -2.17 15.62
N THR A 108 -3.52 -2.71 16.29
CA THR A 108 -4.66 -1.95 16.81
C THR A 108 -5.15 -2.58 18.10
N ASN A 109 -5.92 -1.83 18.88
CA ASN A 109 -6.64 -2.31 20.06
C ASN A 109 -8.12 -1.96 19.94
N ALA A 110 -8.69 -2.13 18.73
CA ALA A 110 -10.10 -1.89 18.52
C ALA A 110 -10.92 -2.88 19.33
N GLU A 111 -11.66 -2.39 20.31
CA GLU A 111 -12.56 -3.19 21.17
C GLU A 111 -14.00 -2.72 20.97
N GLY A 112 -14.91 -3.67 20.93
CA GLY A 112 -16.33 -3.41 20.90
C GLY A 112 -17.08 -4.45 21.68
N SER A 113 -18.25 -4.07 22.19
CA SER A 113 -19.14 -4.97 22.91
C SER A 113 -20.59 -4.62 22.63
N HIS A 114 -21.45 -5.61 22.77
CA HIS A 114 -22.89 -5.43 22.79
C HIS A 114 -23.52 -6.44 23.73
N ASP A 115 -24.62 -6.03 24.34
CA ASP A 115 -25.46 -6.97 25.11
C ASP A 115 -26.21 -7.86 24.15
N SER A 116 -26.36 -9.13 24.52
CA SER A 116 -27.14 -10.07 23.74
C SER A 116 -28.58 -9.59 23.56
N ALA A 117 -29.07 -9.56 22.33
CA ALA A 117 -30.48 -9.26 22.06
C ALA A 117 -31.45 -10.35 22.55
N ARG A 118 -30.93 -11.49 22.96
CA ARG A 118 -31.73 -12.70 23.29
C ARG A 118 -31.46 -13.26 24.68
N GLU A 119 -30.24 -13.10 25.20
CA GLU A 119 -29.80 -13.70 26.45
C GLU A 119 -29.60 -12.61 27.50
N ILE A 120 -30.48 -12.59 28.52
CA ILE A 120 -30.42 -11.61 29.59
C ILE A 120 -29.12 -11.78 30.37
N GLY A 121 -28.33 -10.69 30.49
CA GLY A 121 -27.11 -10.73 31.28
C GLY A 121 -25.91 -11.39 30.59
N VAL A 122 -25.95 -11.51 29.25
CA VAL A 122 -24.83 -11.97 28.44
C VAL A 122 -24.37 -10.80 27.55
N ALA A 123 -23.08 -10.49 27.59
CA ALA A 123 -22.44 -9.52 26.73
C ALA A 123 -21.39 -10.19 25.85
N TYR A 124 -21.39 -9.83 24.57
CA TYR A 124 -20.42 -10.28 23.58
C TYR A 124 -19.39 -9.18 23.31
N HIS A 125 -18.15 -9.58 23.26
CA HIS A 125 -17.00 -8.69 23.07
C HIS A 125 -16.18 -9.16 21.89
N SER A 126 -15.63 -8.22 21.13
CA SER A 126 -14.64 -8.46 20.09
C SER A 126 -13.47 -7.51 20.22
N LYS A 127 -12.28 -7.98 19.87
CA LYS A 127 -11.05 -7.20 19.86
C LYS A 127 -10.22 -7.55 18.64
N VAL A 128 -9.99 -6.54 17.80
CA VAL A 128 -9.07 -6.65 16.67
C VAL A 128 -7.66 -6.35 17.18
N LYS A 129 -6.73 -7.27 16.99
CA LYS A 129 -5.33 -7.15 17.43
C LYS A 129 -4.43 -6.61 16.34
N SER A 130 -4.61 -7.09 15.12
CA SER A 130 -3.77 -6.69 13.98
C SER A 130 -4.46 -6.91 12.65
N LEU A 131 -4.04 -6.10 11.69
CA LEU A 131 -4.36 -6.19 10.27
C LEU A 131 -3.07 -6.35 9.48
N ALA A 132 -3.07 -7.25 8.50
CA ALA A 132 -1.98 -7.41 7.55
C ALA A 132 -2.54 -7.41 6.14
N SER A 133 -1.80 -6.92 5.15
CA SER A 133 -2.20 -7.06 3.77
C SER A 133 -1.02 -7.21 2.82
N VAL A 134 -1.28 -7.87 1.68
CA VAL A 134 -0.41 -7.88 0.51
C VAL A 134 -1.25 -7.43 -0.68
N THR A 135 -0.84 -6.32 -1.30
CA THR A 135 -1.63 -5.65 -2.34
C THR A 135 -0.78 -5.28 -3.54
N GLY A 136 -1.37 -5.37 -4.72
CA GLY A 136 -0.90 -4.64 -5.88
C GLY A 136 -1.43 -3.21 -5.87
N ARG A 137 -0.68 -2.27 -6.46
CA ARG A 137 -1.14 -0.90 -6.69
C ARG A 137 -0.91 -0.48 -8.14
N ILE A 138 -1.83 0.32 -8.66
CA ILE A 138 -1.76 0.93 -9.99
C ILE A 138 -2.07 2.40 -9.83
N GLY A 139 -1.25 3.26 -10.41
CA GLY A 139 -1.42 4.70 -10.27
C GLY A 139 -0.88 5.49 -11.45
N TYR A 140 -1.02 6.79 -11.33
CA TYR A 140 -0.47 7.74 -12.25
C TYR A 140 0.32 8.83 -11.50
N ALA A 141 1.51 9.10 -11.98
CA ALA A 141 2.43 10.08 -11.42
C ALA A 141 2.40 11.38 -12.22
N TRP A 142 2.15 12.49 -11.52
CA TRP A 142 2.35 13.85 -11.98
C TRP A 142 3.59 14.40 -11.27
N ASP A 143 4.77 14.12 -11.85
CA ASP A 143 6.05 14.44 -11.23
C ASP A 143 6.16 13.85 -9.80
N ARG A 144 6.12 14.67 -8.77
CA ARG A 144 6.26 14.29 -7.36
C ARG A 144 4.95 13.89 -6.68
N LEU A 145 3.83 13.93 -7.37
CA LEU A 145 2.53 13.49 -6.87
C LEU A 145 2.14 12.18 -7.56
N LEU A 146 1.79 11.16 -6.78
CA LEU A 146 1.27 9.88 -7.25
C LEU A 146 -0.15 9.67 -6.71
N GLY A 147 -1.13 9.54 -7.60
CA GLY A 147 -2.46 9.04 -7.27
C GLY A 147 -2.56 7.56 -7.62
N TYR A 148 -3.14 6.75 -6.74
CA TYR A 148 -3.20 5.30 -6.96
C TYR A 148 -4.44 4.65 -6.38
N VAL A 149 -4.78 3.50 -6.93
CA VAL A 149 -5.68 2.50 -6.34
C VAL A 149 -4.86 1.27 -5.98
N ARG A 150 -5.27 0.58 -4.93
CA ARG A 150 -4.62 -0.67 -4.49
C ARG A 150 -5.66 -1.73 -4.18
N GLY A 151 -5.26 -3.00 -4.24
CA GLY A 151 -6.13 -4.11 -3.87
C GLY A 151 -5.38 -5.41 -3.74
N GLY A 152 -5.90 -6.31 -2.93
CA GLY A 152 -5.24 -7.59 -2.69
C GLY A 152 -5.80 -8.37 -1.51
N ALA A 153 -5.00 -9.32 -1.02
CA ALA A 153 -5.33 -10.16 0.11
C ALA A 153 -5.07 -9.45 1.45
N ALA A 154 -5.92 -9.71 2.41
CA ALA A 154 -5.81 -9.19 3.76
C ALA A 154 -6.02 -10.30 4.78
N TRP A 155 -5.46 -10.11 5.95
CA TRP A 155 -5.60 -10.99 7.10
C TRP A 155 -5.81 -10.14 8.35
N GLU A 156 -6.73 -10.59 9.21
CA GLU A 156 -6.90 -9.99 10.53
C GLU A 156 -6.75 -11.04 11.62
N ARG A 157 -6.38 -10.61 12.81
CA ARG A 157 -6.35 -11.43 14.00
C ARG A 157 -7.28 -10.84 15.03
N ASP A 158 -8.28 -11.65 15.41
CA ASP A 158 -9.33 -11.25 16.33
C ASP A 158 -9.36 -12.14 17.57
N GLU A 159 -9.82 -11.54 18.66
CA GLU A 159 -10.19 -12.22 19.89
C GLU A 159 -11.64 -11.90 20.22
N TYR A 160 -12.41 -12.93 20.55
CA TYR A 160 -13.81 -12.83 20.95
C TYR A 160 -13.99 -13.45 22.33
N TRP A 161 -14.85 -12.86 23.14
CA TRP A 161 -15.27 -13.45 24.40
C TRP A 161 -16.71 -13.09 24.72
N ALA A 162 -17.39 -13.99 25.42
CA ALA A 162 -18.72 -13.76 25.95
C ALA A 162 -18.67 -13.80 27.48
N THR A 163 -19.26 -12.79 28.11
CA THR A 163 -19.37 -12.68 29.56
C THR A 163 -20.79 -12.82 30.01
N THR A 164 -20.98 -13.47 31.17
CA THR A 164 -22.28 -13.59 31.83
C THR A 164 -22.22 -13.00 33.23
N ILE A 165 -23.35 -12.49 33.73
CA ILE A 165 -23.41 -11.88 35.06
C ILE A 165 -23.06 -12.89 36.17
N LEU A 166 -23.39 -14.18 35.98
CA LEU A 166 -23.21 -15.20 36.99
C LEU A 166 -21.85 -15.89 36.96
N LEU A 167 -21.25 -16.03 35.77
CA LEU A 167 -20.08 -16.89 35.56
C LEU A 167 -18.83 -16.08 35.07
N GLY A 168 -18.94 -14.76 34.86
CA GLY A 168 -17.89 -13.97 34.25
C GLY A 168 -17.66 -14.38 32.79
N THR A 169 -16.39 -14.56 32.36
CA THR A 169 -16.08 -15.02 31.01
C THR A 169 -16.47 -16.47 30.83
N ALA A 170 -17.53 -16.71 30.06
CA ALA A 170 -18.07 -18.06 29.82
C ALA A 170 -17.48 -18.71 28.56
N TYR A 171 -17.15 -17.92 27.56
CA TYR A 171 -16.65 -18.41 26.28
C TYR A 171 -15.50 -17.50 25.73
N THR A 172 -14.56 -18.12 25.02
CA THR A 172 -13.50 -17.40 24.27
C THR A 172 -13.30 -18.01 22.90
N ALA A 173 -12.91 -17.19 21.94
CA ALA A 173 -12.47 -17.63 20.63
C ALA A 173 -11.33 -16.74 20.12
N ARG A 174 -10.42 -17.33 19.34
CA ARG A 174 -9.34 -16.61 18.63
C ARG A 174 -9.34 -17.10 17.20
N GLU A 175 -9.31 -16.15 16.28
CA GLU A 175 -9.37 -16.46 14.86
C GLU A 175 -8.37 -15.61 14.09
N THR A 176 -7.85 -16.18 13.00
CA THR A 176 -7.14 -15.42 11.96
C THR A 176 -7.96 -15.53 10.69
N ARG A 177 -8.53 -14.42 10.25
CA ARG A 177 -9.44 -14.38 9.11
C ARG A 177 -8.73 -13.88 7.86
N PRO A 178 -8.72 -14.62 6.75
CA PRO A 178 -8.39 -14.09 5.45
C PRO A 178 -9.58 -13.32 4.88
N GLY A 179 -9.26 -12.28 4.11
CA GLY A 179 -10.19 -11.43 3.41
C GLY A 179 -9.52 -10.73 2.25
N TRP A 180 -10.14 -9.69 1.75
CA TRP A 180 -9.60 -8.83 0.71
C TRP A 180 -9.71 -7.36 1.09
N THR A 181 -8.90 -6.55 0.42
CA THR A 181 -8.90 -5.09 0.59
C THR A 181 -8.84 -4.39 -0.74
N ILE A 182 -9.51 -3.24 -0.80
CA ILE A 182 -9.39 -2.28 -1.89
C ILE A 182 -9.24 -0.88 -1.29
N GLY A 183 -8.41 -0.05 -1.91
CA GLY A 183 -8.17 1.29 -1.41
C GLY A 183 -7.77 2.27 -2.50
N ILE A 184 -7.81 3.54 -2.13
CA ILE A 184 -7.38 4.67 -2.95
C ILE A 184 -6.48 5.56 -2.12
N GLY A 185 -5.44 6.12 -2.73
CA GLY A 185 -4.51 7.00 -2.01
C GLY A 185 -3.79 7.97 -2.92
N GLY A 186 -3.14 8.90 -2.26
CA GLY A 186 -2.20 9.84 -2.85
C GLY A 186 -0.90 9.87 -2.06
N GLU A 187 0.22 9.92 -2.76
CA GLU A 187 1.57 9.97 -2.18
C GLU A 187 2.33 11.15 -2.80
N TYR A 188 3.01 11.94 -1.98
CA TYR A 188 3.81 13.07 -2.41
C TYR A 188 5.27 12.91 -1.99
N ALA A 189 6.19 13.08 -2.94
CA ALA A 189 7.62 12.99 -2.70
C ALA A 189 8.17 14.35 -2.27
N PHE A 190 8.43 14.53 -0.98
CA PHE A 190 9.02 15.74 -0.41
C PHE A 190 10.48 15.91 -0.84
N THR A 191 11.21 14.80 -0.85
CA THR A 191 12.60 14.73 -1.28
C THR A 191 12.82 13.51 -2.18
N ASN A 192 14.06 13.28 -2.61
CA ASN A 192 14.38 12.09 -3.41
C ASN A 192 14.38 10.78 -2.61
N VAL A 193 14.29 10.85 -1.28
CA VAL A 193 14.30 9.68 -0.39
C VAL A 193 13.10 9.63 0.57
N LEU A 194 12.32 10.71 0.66
CA LEU A 194 11.21 10.81 1.60
C LEU A 194 9.92 11.16 0.87
N SER A 195 8.90 10.35 1.04
CA SER A 195 7.53 10.64 0.60
C SER A 195 6.54 10.48 1.75
N GLY A 196 5.40 11.13 1.63
CA GLY A 196 4.27 10.99 2.55
C GLY A 196 3.02 10.65 1.78
N PHE A 197 2.15 9.86 2.39
CA PHE A 197 0.91 9.42 1.76
C PHE A 197 -0.29 9.54 2.69
N VAL A 198 -1.46 9.62 2.07
CA VAL A 198 -2.77 9.45 2.72
C VAL A 198 -3.57 8.49 1.88
N GLU A 199 -4.23 7.51 2.51
CA GLU A 199 -5.04 6.54 1.81
C GLU A 199 -6.26 6.10 2.63
N TYR A 200 -7.30 5.72 1.90
CA TYR A 200 -8.48 5.03 2.40
C TYR A 200 -8.46 3.59 1.93
N ASN A 201 -8.71 2.65 2.83
CA ASN A 201 -8.83 1.23 2.53
C ASN A 201 -10.12 0.67 3.10
N TYR A 202 -10.81 -0.10 2.28
CA TYR A 202 -11.93 -0.94 2.68
C TYR A 202 -11.47 -2.39 2.74
N TYR A 203 -11.84 -3.07 3.83
CA TYR A 203 -11.55 -4.48 4.08
C TYR A 203 -12.85 -5.25 4.22
N ASP A 204 -12.90 -6.44 3.64
CA ASP A 204 -14.01 -7.36 3.77
C ASP A 204 -13.47 -8.76 4.09
N PHE A 205 -13.84 -9.25 5.28
CA PHE A 205 -13.46 -10.56 5.77
C PHE A 205 -14.60 -11.58 5.66
N GLY A 206 -15.73 -11.15 5.10
CA GLY A 206 -16.91 -11.99 4.86
C GLY A 206 -17.55 -12.53 6.14
N THR A 207 -18.41 -13.51 5.94
CA THR A 207 -19.06 -14.23 7.04
C THR A 207 -18.30 -15.49 7.38
N ARG A 208 -17.97 -15.67 8.67
CA ARG A 208 -17.31 -16.87 9.17
C ARG A 208 -18.01 -17.43 10.38
N GLN A 209 -18.05 -18.77 10.45
CA GLN A 209 -18.49 -19.49 11.63
C GLN A 209 -17.33 -19.57 12.62
N ILE A 210 -17.53 -18.98 13.80
CA ILE A 210 -16.57 -18.96 14.89
C ILE A 210 -16.99 -20.00 15.93
N ALA A 211 -16.03 -20.85 16.30
CA ALA A 211 -16.22 -21.83 17.38
C ALA A 211 -15.77 -21.20 18.71
N PHE A 212 -16.71 -20.97 19.59
CA PHE A 212 -16.46 -20.48 20.93
C PHE A 212 -16.16 -21.64 21.88
N THR A 213 -14.98 -21.58 22.51
CA THR A 213 -14.57 -22.58 23.51
C THR A 213 -15.13 -22.19 24.87
N PRO A 214 -15.87 -23.12 25.56
CA PRO A 214 -16.36 -22.83 26.88
C PRO A 214 -15.23 -22.77 27.91
N GLN A 215 -15.32 -21.80 28.82
CA GLN A 215 -14.41 -21.63 29.95
C GLN A 215 -14.97 -22.18 31.25
N VAL A 216 -16.22 -22.62 31.22
CA VAL A 216 -16.96 -23.16 32.39
C VAL A 216 -17.28 -24.64 32.15
N VAL A 217 -17.01 -25.45 33.14
CA VAL A 217 -17.28 -26.90 33.09
C VAL A 217 -18.80 -27.16 32.95
N GLY A 218 -19.15 -28.04 32.02
CA GLY A 218 -20.55 -28.39 31.74
C GLY A 218 -21.18 -27.65 30.58
N LEU A 219 -20.53 -26.62 30.05
CA LEU A 219 -20.95 -25.96 28.79
C LEU A 219 -20.34 -26.67 27.58
N GLY A 220 -21.13 -26.84 26.53
CA GLY A 220 -20.69 -27.32 25.24
C GLY A 220 -20.13 -26.18 24.36
N PRO A 221 -19.44 -26.51 23.26
CA PRO A 221 -18.98 -25.49 22.31
C PRO A 221 -20.16 -24.76 21.66
N ALA A 222 -20.01 -23.43 21.47
CA ALA A 222 -20.99 -22.62 20.78
C ALA A 222 -20.43 -22.18 19.41
N PHE A 223 -21.30 -22.13 18.40
CA PHE A 223 -20.96 -21.71 17.04
C PHE A 223 -21.77 -20.48 16.66
N VAL A 224 -21.09 -19.44 16.13
CA VAL A 224 -21.73 -18.19 15.74
C VAL A 224 -21.15 -17.75 14.40
N ASP A 225 -22.01 -17.44 13.43
CA ASP A 225 -21.60 -16.78 12.19
C ASP A 225 -21.43 -15.28 12.46
N ILE A 226 -20.31 -14.72 12.03
CA ILE A 226 -19.99 -13.30 12.21
C ILE A 226 -19.51 -12.73 10.88
N ASN A 227 -20.15 -11.64 10.42
CA ASN A 227 -19.73 -10.87 9.25
C ASN A 227 -18.95 -9.65 9.69
N GLU A 228 -17.77 -9.41 9.09
CA GLU A 228 -16.93 -8.27 9.43
C GLU A 228 -16.43 -7.50 8.23
N THR A 229 -16.63 -6.18 8.30
CA THR A 229 -16.10 -5.22 7.35
C THR A 229 -15.42 -4.06 8.08
N LYS A 230 -14.37 -3.50 7.48
CA LYS A 230 -13.61 -2.41 8.09
C LYS A 230 -13.30 -1.32 7.08
N SER A 231 -13.32 -0.08 7.54
CA SER A 231 -12.86 1.10 6.82
C SER A 231 -11.68 1.69 7.58
N VAL A 232 -10.59 1.97 6.88
CA VAL A 232 -9.36 2.54 7.46
C VAL A 232 -8.95 3.75 6.67
N VAL A 233 -8.74 4.87 7.37
CA VAL A 233 -8.05 6.04 6.83
C VAL A 233 -6.70 6.11 7.51
N ARG A 234 -5.62 6.14 6.74
CA ARG A 234 -4.27 6.20 7.29
C ARG A 234 -3.39 7.18 6.53
N ALA A 235 -2.43 7.75 7.24
CA ALA A 235 -1.37 8.58 6.71
C ALA A 235 -0.02 8.03 7.18
N GLY A 236 1.02 8.24 6.39
CA GLY A 236 2.34 7.73 6.73
C GLY A 236 3.46 8.34 5.92
N LEU A 237 4.66 7.89 6.25
CA LEU A 237 5.90 8.30 5.58
C LEU A 237 6.61 7.06 5.04
N ASN A 238 7.21 7.21 3.86
CA ASN A 238 8.02 6.19 3.20
C ASN A 238 9.45 6.72 2.99
N LEU A 239 10.43 5.91 3.36
CA LEU A 239 11.82 6.09 2.96
C LEU A 239 12.04 5.26 1.69
N ARG A 240 12.36 5.93 0.59
CA ARG A 240 12.54 5.35 -0.75
C ARG A 240 14.01 5.13 -1.06
N PHE A 241 14.32 4.00 -1.69
CA PHE A 241 15.67 3.61 -2.09
C PHE A 241 15.62 2.83 -3.42
N GLY A 242 16.79 2.67 -4.06
CA GLY A 242 16.86 1.97 -5.34
C GLY A 242 16.44 2.82 -6.53
N TYR A 243 16.50 4.17 -6.40
CA TYR A 243 16.28 5.08 -7.49
C TYR A 243 17.34 4.85 -8.59
N ALA A 244 16.94 4.21 -9.68
CA ALA A 244 17.70 4.23 -10.93
C ALA A 244 17.16 5.41 -11.77
N ALA A 245 17.95 6.45 -11.95
CA ALA A 245 17.63 7.50 -12.91
C ALA A 245 17.39 6.85 -14.29
N PRO A 246 16.29 7.14 -15.01
CA PRO A 246 16.12 6.68 -16.37
C PRO A 246 17.26 7.28 -17.21
N GLY A 247 18.17 6.46 -17.71
CA GLY A 247 19.26 6.90 -18.59
C GLY A 247 20.69 6.55 -18.16
N ALA A 248 20.91 5.84 -17.06
CA ALA A 248 22.21 5.25 -16.76
C ALA A 248 22.33 3.87 -17.43
N SER A 249 22.27 3.82 -18.76
CA SER A 249 22.84 2.71 -19.52
C SER A 249 24.32 2.96 -19.70
N HIS A 250 25.15 2.12 -19.12
CA HIS A 250 26.60 2.01 -19.37
C HIS A 250 26.87 1.59 -20.80
#